data_0eff7e71ae04150f6775758e4588d056
#
_entry.id   0eff7e71ae04150f6775758e4588d056
#
_cell.length_a   1.000
_cell.length_b   1.000
_cell.length_c   1.000
_cell.angle_alpha   90.00
_cell.angle_beta   90.00
_cell.angle_gamma   90.00
#
_symmetry.space_group_name_H-M   'P 1'
#
loop_
_entity.id
_entity.type
_entity.pdbx_description
1 polymer ?
#
loop_
_entity_poly.entity_id
_entity_poly.type
_entity_poly.pdbx_seq_one_letter_code
_entity_poly.pdbx_strand_id
1 'polypeptide(L)'
;MHLAVEAIALTRNLRGMGRYARRLLAEMPAHRPELRYTILAKNAADIDPLTEQLAALPRVLERATVRPASAMARLDCDAAWYPCNFVTHRPRSGAIVPTVHDLYPMLQLDGRWWKIYKRSRARYRYTQTLSAADHVITGATKSADELMSVFGTARDRISVVPHAADGLPAVDRALVDPLLHRLDVSGPFLLAVGSQEPRKNLDVLYQAMRLLAAEGRDIPLVLCGPRGIHGVRPGEAAPPWLRHAGFVTDDALAALYARATALVFPSKYEGFGLPVLEAMTVGGVVVCSNASTMPEVGGDAVLYFDPDDPHALVAQVTRLLNDDVLRGILLRAGAMQAAKYSWARSAQGTLSAFDRGIEFSNRHREVQLHQRNDATTRK
;
A
#
# COMPACT_ATOMS: atom_id res chain seq x y z
N MET A 1 23.78 -1.09 -13.59
CA MET A 1 23.39 -0.28 -12.43
C MET A 1 23.50 -1.11 -11.15
N HIS A 2 24.10 -0.56 -10.09
CA HIS A 2 24.18 -1.17 -8.77
C HIS A 2 23.13 -0.51 -7.84
N LEU A 3 22.13 -1.27 -7.42
CA LEU A 3 21.04 -0.83 -6.57
C LEU A 3 21.23 -1.35 -5.13
N ALA A 4 21.35 -0.45 -4.17
CA ALA A 4 21.24 -0.78 -2.75
C ALA A 4 19.77 -0.76 -2.35
N VAL A 5 19.29 -1.80 -1.66
CA VAL A 5 17.87 -1.92 -1.26
C VAL A 5 17.77 -2.13 0.24
N GLU A 6 17.10 -1.23 0.95
CA GLU A 6 16.78 -1.44 2.34
C GLU A 6 15.61 -2.43 2.47
N ALA A 7 15.90 -3.64 2.94
CA ALA A 7 14.95 -4.75 2.92
C ALA A 7 14.27 -5.01 4.28
N ILE A 8 14.23 -4.03 5.20
CA ILE A 8 13.63 -4.19 6.53
C ILE A 8 12.16 -4.63 6.44
N ALA A 9 11.43 -4.17 5.43
CA ALA A 9 10.04 -4.59 5.23
C ALA A 9 9.90 -6.01 4.73
N LEU A 10 10.89 -6.55 4.02
CA LEU A 10 10.84 -7.91 3.50
C LEU A 10 10.88 -8.94 4.62
N THR A 11 11.63 -8.68 5.70
CA THR A 11 11.76 -9.61 6.83
C THR A 11 10.63 -9.54 7.84
N ARG A 12 9.94 -8.39 7.96
CA ARG A 12 8.98 -8.15 9.05
C ARG A 12 7.53 -8.04 8.63
N ASN A 13 7.27 -7.67 7.38
CA ASN A 13 5.93 -7.43 6.90
C ASN A 13 5.76 -7.97 5.48
N LEU A 14 5.33 -9.21 5.37
CA LEU A 14 5.03 -9.86 4.10
C LEU A 14 3.77 -9.30 3.41
N ARG A 15 3.03 -8.39 4.08
CA ARG A 15 1.82 -7.72 3.59
C ARG A 15 2.11 -6.24 3.31
N GLY A 16 1.28 -5.59 2.54
CA GLY A 16 1.44 -4.16 2.24
C GLY A 16 2.80 -3.81 1.65
N MET A 17 3.61 -3.02 2.36
CA MET A 17 4.92 -2.53 1.89
C MET A 17 5.91 -3.65 1.56
N GLY A 18 5.89 -4.77 2.29
CA GLY A 18 6.75 -5.91 1.99
C GLY A 18 6.34 -6.61 0.70
N ARG A 19 5.02 -6.76 0.43
CA ARG A 19 4.50 -7.27 -0.84
C ARG A 19 4.90 -6.34 -2.00
N TYR A 20 4.73 -5.04 -1.84
CA TYR A 20 5.15 -4.02 -2.81
C TYR A 20 6.62 -4.17 -3.18
N ALA A 21 7.52 -4.16 -2.20
CA ALA A 21 8.96 -4.26 -2.43
C ALA A 21 9.33 -5.58 -3.13
N ARG A 22 8.73 -6.70 -2.71
CA ARG A 22 8.98 -8.03 -3.30
C ARG A 22 8.51 -8.10 -4.74
N ARG A 23 7.32 -7.60 -5.05
CA ARG A 23 6.78 -7.60 -6.41
C ARG A 23 7.63 -6.76 -7.36
N LEU A 24 8.05 -5.59 -6.94
CA LEU A 24 8.94 -4.75 -7.74
C LEU A 24 10.31 -5.41 -7.96
N LEU A 25 10.92 -5.99 -6.92
CA LEU A 25 12.17 -6.73 -7.08
C LEU A 25 12.04 -7.92 -8.05
N ALA A 26 10.90 -8.61 -8.05
CA ALA A 26 10.63 -9.70 -8.97
C ALA A 26 10.56 -9.24 -10.43
N GLU A 27 9.98 -8.06 -10.68
CA GLU A 27 9.76 -7.53 -12.04
C GLU A 27 10.97 -6.78 -12.61
N MET A 28 11.74 -6.07 -11.78
CA MET A 28 12.86 -5.22 -12.24
C MET A 28 13.88 -5.95 -13.16
N PRO A 29 14.28 -7.24 -12.89
CA PRO A 29 15.20 -7.94 -13.75
C PRO A 29 14.71 -8.19 -15.18
N ALA A 30 13.39 -8.20 -15.41
CA ALA A 30 12.81 -8.33 -16.74
C ALA A 30 13.01 -7.05 -17.59
N HIS A 31 13.07 -5.89 -16.95
CA HIS A 31 13.22 -4.59 -17.59
C HIS A 31 14.67 -4.08 -17.62
N ARG A 32 15.50 -4.54 -16.68
CA ARG A 32 16.90 -4.14 -16.55
C ARG A 32 17.73 -5.35 -16.07
N PRO A 33 18.09 -6.29 -17.00
CA PRO A 33 18.76 -7.56 -16.65
C PRO A 33 20.14 -7.38 -16.01
N GLU A 34 20.82 -6.26 -16.28
CA GLU A 34 22.17 -5.97 -15.77
C GLU A 34 22.19 -5.42 -14.33
N LEU A 35 21.02 -5.29 -13.68
CA LEU A 35 20.96 -4.84 -12.29
C LEU A 35 21.76 -5.76 -11.37
N ARG A 36 22.60 -5.16 -10.52
CA ARG A 36 23.23 -5.81 -9.37
C ARG A 36 22.66 -5.23 -8.09
N TYR A 37 22.51 -6.05 -7.07
CA TYR A 37 21.86 -5.66 -5.84
C TYR A 37 22.78 -5.80 -4.64
N THR A 38 22.74 -4.83 -3.73
CA THR A 38 23.10 -5.03 -2.32
C THR A 38 21.83 -4.89 -1.50
N ILE A 39 21.34 -6.00 -0.95
CA ILE A 39 20.11 -6.06 -0.19
C ILE A 39 20.47 -6.01 1.30
N LEU A 40 19.88 -5.05 2.01
CA LEU A 40 20.28 -4.69 3.36
C LEU A 40 19.25 -5.20 4.37
N ALA A 41 19.63 -6.25 5.09
CA ALA A 41 18.90 -6.76 6.24
C ALA A 41 18.99 -5.78 7.42
N LYS A 42 18.00 -5.75 8.29
CA LYS A 42 18.01 -4.86 9.45
C LYS A 42 19.23 -5.07 10.34
N ASN A 43 19.54 -6.33 10.67
CA ASN A 43 20.68 -6.74 11.51
C ASN A 43 21.37 -7.93 10.84
N ALA A 44 22.51 -8.35 11.40
CA ALA A 44 23.22 -9.55 10.94
C ALA A 44 22.38 -10.83 11.10
N ALA A 45 21.60 -10.95 12.17
CA ALA A 45 20.73 -12.10 12.42
C ALA A 45 19.55 -12.21 11.42
N ASP A 46 19.21 -11.13 10.71
CA ASP A 46 18.14 -11.12 9.70
C ASP A 46 18.66 -11.50 8.29
N ILE A 47 19.97 -11.77 8.10
CA ILE A 47 20.58 -12.07 6.79
C ILE A 47 20.07 -13.40 6.25
N ASP A 48 20.18 -14.48 7.02
CA ASP A 48 19.76 -15.82 6.57
C ASP A 48 18.25 -15.89 6.29
N PRO A 49 17.35 -15.40 7.19
CA PRO A 49 15.93 -15.34 6.91
C PRO A 49 15.59 -14.50 5.65
N LEU A 50 16.32 -13.41 5.41
CA LEU A 50 16.12 -12.60 4.21
C LEU A 50 16.58 -13.33 2.96
N THR A 51 17.73 -14.04 3.03
CA THR A 51 18.26 -14.82 1.92
C THR A 51 17.30 -15.95 1.54
N GLU A 52 16.72 -16.66 2.51
CA GLU A 52 15.68 -17.66 2.28
C GLU A 52 14.46 -17.07 1.56
N GLN A 53 14.02 -15.88 1.96
CA GLN A 53 12.90 -15.21 1.29
C GLN A 53 13.25 -14.78 -0.14
N LEU A 54 14.50 -14.41 -0.39
CA LEU A 54 15.00 -14.06 -1.74
C LEU A 54 15.17 -15.30 -2.63
N ALA A 55 15.19 -16.51 -2.09
CA ALA A 55 15.20 -17.75 -2.89
C ALA A 55 13.95 -17.86 -3.79
N ALA A 56 12.84 -17.23 -3.41
CA ALA A 56 11.67 -17.09 -4.27
C ALA A 56 11.86 -16.07 -5.42
N LEU A 57 13.00 -15.38 -5.48
CA LEU A 57 13.37 -14.38 -6.49
C LEU A 57 14.73 -14.72 -7.11
N PRO A 58 14.88 -15.83 -7.84
CA PRO A 58 16.18 -16.35 -8.27
C PRO A 58 16.97 -15.34 -9.12
N ARG A 59 16.32 -14.63 -10.04
CA ARG A 59 16.96 -13.59 -10.87
C ARG A 59 17.55 -12.42 -10.07
N VAL A 60 17.01 -12.15 -8.89
CA VAL A 60 17.54 -11.14 -7.96
C VAL A 60 18.67 -11.75 -7.14
N LEU A 61 18.45 -12.95 -6.56
CA LEU A 61 19.40 -13.60 -5.67
C LEU A 61 20.74 -13.89 -6.35
N GLU A 62 20.73 -14.35 -7.62
CA GLU A 62 21.93 -14.59 -8.42
C GLU A 62 22.84 -13.38 -8.57
N ARG A 63 22.30 -12.17 -8.41
CA ARG A 63 22.99 -10.88 -8.59
C ARG A 63 22.98 -10.03 -7.32
N ALA A 64 22.62 -10.61 -6.19
CA ALA A 64 22.50 -9.93 -4.92
C ALA A 64 23.62 -10.31 -3.96
N THR A 65 24.06 -9.34 -3.19
CA THR A 65 24.82 -9.55 -1.95
C THR A 65 23.95 -9.09 -0.80
N VAL A 66 23.71 -9.95 0.19
CA VAL A 66 22.95 -9.59 1.41
C VAL A 66 23.92 -9.13 2.49
N ARG A 67 23.65 -7.98 3.10
CA ARG A 67 24.49 -7.37 4.13
C ARG A 67 23.61 -6.76 5.25
N PRO A 68 24.15 -6.51 6.45
CA PRO A 68 23.41 -5.79 7.47
C PRO A 68 23.29 -4.30 7.08
N ALA A 69 22.23 -3.63 7.56
CA ALA A 69 21.95 -2.21 7.24
C ALA A 69 23.09 -1.26 7.61
N SER A 70 23.88 -1.59 8.63
CA SER A 70 25.09 -0.83 9.01
C SER A 70 26.16 -0.76 7.90
N ALA A 71 26.12 -1.68 6.92
CA ALA A 71 27.04 -1.65 5.78
C ALA A 71 26.71 -0.51 4.80
N MET A 72 25.49 0.05 4.82
CA MET A 72 25.05 1.10 3.91
C MET A 72 26.01 2.31 3.89
N ALA A 73 26.46 2.77 5.05
CA ALA A 73 27.34 3.94 5.18
C ALA A 73 28.71 3.79 4.50
N ARG A 74 29.09 2.56 4.13
CA ARG A 74 30.36 2.25 3.43
C ARG A 74 30.14 1.83 1.99
N LEU A 75 28.89 1.84 1.52
CA LEU A 75 28.51 1.33 0.21
C LEU A 75 28.55 2.43 -0.84
N ASP A 76 29.21 2.15 -1.95
CA ASP A 76 29.08 2.91 -3.19
C ASP A 76 28.09 2.18 -4.09
N CYS A 77 27.06 2.91 -4.51
CA CYS A 77 26.03 2.41 -5.40
C CYS A 77 25.58 3.52 -6.35
N ASP A 78 24.86 3.15 -7.42
CA ASP A 78 24.27 4.13 -8.31
C ASP A 78 23.02 4.76 -7.66
N ALA A 79 22.17 3.91 -7.04
CA ALA A 79 21.02 4.35 -6.28
C ALA A 79 20.79 3.50 -5.02
N ALA A 80 20.26 4.11 -3.97
CA ALA A 80 19.80 3.48 -2.75
C ALA A 80 18.27 3.64 -2.63
N TRP A 81 17.56 2.52 -2.69
CA TRP A 81 16.10 2.46 -2.58
C TRP A 81 15.63 2.09 -1.18
N TYR A 82 14.70 2.89 -0.68
CA TYR A 82 14.05 2.70 0.63
C TYR A 82 12.55 2.48 0.42
N PRO A 83 12.09 1.23 0.29
CA PRO A 83 10.70 0.92 -0.05
C PRO A 83 9.70 1.18 1.08
N CYS A 84 10.10 1.77 2.22
CA CYS A 84 9.27 1.89 3.42
C CYS A 84 9.33 3.25 4.08
N ASN A 85 8.85 4.27 3.43
CA ASN A 85 8.64 5.64 3.92
C ASN A 85 9.89 6.40 4.41
N PHE A 86 10.92 5.72 4.94
CA PHE A 86 11.99 6.41 5.66
C PHE A 86 13.38 5.98 5.21
N VAL A 87 14.28 6.96 5.07
CA VAL A 87 15.73 6.75 4.92
C VAL A 87 16.33 6.52 6.30
N THR A 88 16.90 5.33 6.55
CA THR A 88 17.50 4.98 7.85
C THR A 88 19.00 5.15 7.87
N HIS A 89 19.69 4.79 6.80
CA HIS A 89 21.14 4.90 6.65
C HIS A 89 21.44 5.44 5.25
N ARG A 90 22.37 6.38 5.13
CA ARG A 90 22.77 6.92 3.83
C ARG A 90 23.94 6.12 3.26
N PRO A 91 24.02 5.87 1.95
CA PRO A 91 25.18 5.30 1.31
C PRO A 91 26.35 6.29 1.34
N ARG A 92 27.58 5.80 1.14
CA ARG A 92 28.75 6.67 0.96
C ARG A 92 28.61 7.49 -0.32
N SER A 93 28.15 6.86 -1.39
CA SER A 93 27.81 7.52 -2.65
C SER A 93 26.62 6.83 -3.32
N GLY A 94 25.86 7.58 -4.12
CA GLY A 94 24.69 7.14 -4.86
C GLY A 94 23.47 8.00 -4.58
N ALA A 95 22.48 7.92 -5.48
CA ALA A 95 21.23 8.64 -5.34
C ALA A 95 20.35 8.01 -4.25
N ILE A 96 19.69 8.82 -3.44
CA ILE A 96 18.78 8.39 -2.37
C ILE A 96 17.34 8.51 -2.87
N VAL A 97 16.67 7.37 -3.04
CA VAL A 97 15.31 7.31 -3.60
C VAL A 97 14.37 6.53 -2.66
N PRO A 98 13.71 7.20 -1.72
CA PRO A 98 12.68 6.58 -0.89
C PRO A 98 11.35 6.44 -1.63
N THR A 99 10.58 5.40 -1.29
CA THR A 99 9.16 5.33 -1.57
C THR A 99 8.37 5.78 -0.33
N VAL A 100 7.62 6.86 -0.46
CA VAL A 100 6.72 7.38 0.57
C VAL A 100 5.30 6.95 0.22
N HIS A 101 4.77 5.97 0.95
CA HIS A 101 3.46 5.39 0.67
C HIS A 101 2.31 6.30 1.13
N ASP A 102 2.43 6.89 2.30
CA ASP A 102 1.41 7.75 2.90
C ASP A 102 2.01 8.68 3.97
N LEU A 103 1.22 9.67 4.38
CA LEU A 103 1.54 10.58 5.47
C LEU A 103 0.63 10.38 6.70
N TYR A 104 -0.08 9.26 6.79
CA TYR A 104 -1.07 9.00 7.84
C TYR A 104 -0.55 9.25 9.27
N PRO A 105 0.67 8.85 9.66
CA PRO A 105 1.16 9.12 11.01
C PRO A 105 1.21 10.60 11.40
N MET A 106 1.19 11.49 10.40
CA MET A 106 1.14 12.95 10.62
C MET A 106 -0.28 13.51 10.65
N LEU A 107 -1.23 12.83 10.00
CA LEU A 107 -2.59 13.32 9.80
C LEU A 107 -3.55 12.87 10.92
N GLN A 108 -3.07 12.12 11.92
CA GLN A 108 -3.88 11.73 13.09
C GLN A 108 -4.27 12.94 13.92
N LEU A 109 -5.55 13.35 13.84
CA LEU A 109 -6.05 14.64 14.34
C LEU A 109 -6.83 14.57 15.66
N ASP A 110 -6.78 13.50 16.45
CA ASP A 110 -7.64 13.33 17.63
C ASP A 110 -7.08 13.89 18.95
N GLY A 111 -6.40 15.02 18.93
CA GLY A 111 -6.17 15.93 20.06
C GLY A 111 -5.45 15.40 21.32
N ARG A 112 -5.18 14.12 21.47
CA ARG A 112 -4.51 13.55 22.64
C ARG A 112 -3.03 13.91 22.66
N TRP A 113 -2.49 14.42 23.75
CA TRP A 113 -1.11 14.93 23.88
C TRP A 113 -0.01 13.95 23.41
N TRP A 114 -0.16 12.65 23.68
CA TRP A 114 0.80 11.63 23.23
C TRP A 114 0.74 11.39 21.70
N LYS A 115 -0.38 11.73 21.04
CA LYS A 115 -0.48 11.71 19.58
C LYS A 115 0.18 12.95 18.96
N ILE A 116 0.21 14.08 19.67
CA ILE A 116 0.98 15.28 19.27
C ILE A 116 2.48 14.91 19.20
N TYR A 117 2.99 14.22 20.22
CA TYR A 117 4.38 13.71 20.21
C TYR A 117 4.65 12.75 19.03
N LYS A 118 3.77 11.76 18.80
CA LYS A 118 3.90 10.84 17.67
C LYS A 118 3.86 11.57 16.32
N ARG A 119 2.99 12.57 16.17
CA ARG A 119 2.89 13.42 14.98
C ARG A 119 4.18 14.23 14.76
N SER A 120 4.70 14.87 15.79
CA SER A 120 5.95 15.64 15.71
C SER A 120 7.15 14.74 15.35
N ARG A 121 7.23 13.55 15.95
CA ARG A 121 8.24 12.56 15.60
C ARG A 121 8.11 12.05 14.16
N ALA A 122 6.89 11.81 13.69
CA ALA A 122 6.64 11.42 12.30
C ALA A 122 7.04 12.54 11.36
N ARG A 123 6.62 13.80 11.62
CA ARG A 123 7.02 14.97 10.84
C ARG A 123 8.54 15.10 10.75
N TYR A 124 9.25 14.98 11.86
CA TYR A 124 10.70 15.00 11.87
C TYR A 124 11.32 13.93 10.97
N ARG A 125 10.83 12.68 11.06
CA ARG A 125 11.32 11.57 10.22
C ARG A 125 11.07 11.78 8.73
N TYR A 126 9.88 12.27 8.35
CA TYR A 126 9.59 12.62 6.96
C TYR A 126 10.47 13.77 6.48
N THR A 127 10.64 14.83 7.29
CA THR A 127 11.55 15.93 6.95
C THR A 127 12.98 15.41 6.71
N GLN A 128 13.50 14.56 7.59
CA GLN A 128 14.84 13.97 7.41
C GLN A 128 14.95 13.12 6.16
N THR A 129 13.91 12.33 5.86
CA THR A 129 13.85 11.50 4.65
C THR A 129 13.83 12.36 3.39
N LEU A 130 12.93 13.35 3.32
CA LEU A 130 12.75 14.19 2.15
C LEU A 130 13.94 15.12 1.91
N SER A 131 14.59 15.61 2.98
CA SER A 131 15.84 16.38 2.88
C SER A 131 17.02 15.54 2.40
N ALA A 132 17.02 14.24 2.65
CA ALA A 132 18.04 13.32 2.19
C ALA A 132 17.82 12.83 0.77
N ALA A 133 16.56 12.79 0.31
CA ALA A 133 16.18 12.19 -0.95
C ALA A 133 16.66 13.04 -2.15
N ASP A 134 17.21 12.40 -3.15
CA ASP A 134 17.45 12.99 -4.47
C ASP A 134 16.18 12.97 -5.33
N HIS A 135 15.38 11.90 -5.20
CA HIS A 135 14.08 11.76 -5.84
C HIS A 135 13.15 10.92 -4.95
N VAL A 136 11.84 11.13 -5.05
CA VAL A 136 10.84 10.45 -4.21
C VAL A 136 9.85 9.69 -5.08
N ILE A 137 9.52 8.46 -4.70
CA ILE A 137 8.46 7.67 -5.31
C ILE A 137 7.25 7.70 -4.38
N THR A 138 6.04 7.83 -4.95
CA THR A 138 4.78 7.65 -4.23
C THR A 138 3.77 6.89 -5.08
N GLY A 139 2.76 6.27 -4.45
CA GLY A 139 1.82 5.38 -5.13
C GLY A 139 0.66 6.10 -5.84
N ALA A 140 0.34 7.34 -5.46
CA ALA A 140 -0.84 8.05 -5.93
C ALA A 140 -0.57 9.55 -6.09
N THR A 141 -1.33 10.20 -6.98
CA THR A 141 -1.27 11.65 -7.21
C THR A 141 -1.62 12.41 -5.92
N LYS A 142 -2.64 11.96 -5.20
CA LYS A 142 -3.03 12.54 -3.91
C LYS A 142 -1.88 12.56 -2.90
N SER A 143 -1.08 11.48 -2.83
CA SER A 143 0.09 11.43 -1.95
C SER A 143 1.21 12.36 -2.42
N ALA A 144 1.38 12.56 -3.74
CA ALA A 144 2.31 13.55 -4.27
C ALA A 144 1.89 14.98 -3.90
N ASP A 145 0.61 15.31 -4.01
CA ASP A 145 0.06 16.61 -3.63
C ASP A 145 0.25 16.90 -2.14
N GLU A 146 0.10 15.88 -1.29
CA GLU A 146 0.37 15.97 0.14
C GLU A 146 1.86 16.23 0.43
N LEU A 147 2.78 15.55 -0.28
CA LEU A 147 4.21 15.80 -0.16
C LEU A 147 4.59 17.24 -0.56
N MET A 148 3.98 17.75 -1.63
CA MET A 148 4.18 19.14 -2.06
C MET A 148 3.61 20.13 -1.05
N SER A 149 2.37 19.94 -0.62
CA SER A 149 1.67 20.90 0.25
C SER A 149 2.21 20.93 1.69
N VAL A 150 2.58 19.76 2.24
CA VAL A 150 3.00 19.63 3.65
C VAL A 150 4.49 19.88 3.84
N PHE A 151 5.32 19.49 2.87
CA PHE A 151 6.78 19.54 2.98
C PHE A 151 7.46 20.45 1.95
N GLY A 152 6.72 21.03 0.99
CA GLY A 152 7.27 21.86 -0.07
C GLY A 152 8.16 21.05 -1.04
N THR A 153 7.98 19.76 -1.15
CA THR A 153 8.77 18.92 -2.07
C THR A 153 8.44 19.32 -3.50
N ALA A 154 9.47 19.67 -4.29
CA ALA A 154 9.28 20.09 -5.67
C ALA A 154 8.67 18.96 -6.53
N ARG A 155 7.74 19.31 -7.44
CA ARG A 155 6.98 18.33 -8.25
C ARG A 155 7.88 17.47 -9.14
N ASP A 156 8.94 18.05 -9.67
CA ASP A 156 9.93 17.39 -10.52
C ASP A 156 10.79 16.36 -9.76
N ARG A 157 10.79 16.43 -8.44
CA ARG A 157 11.45 15.46 -7.54
C ARG A 157 10.51 14.32 -7.11
N ILE A 158 9.29 14.26 -7.61
CA ILE A 158 8.32 13.21 -7.24
C ILE A 158 7.91 12.43 -8.47
N SER A 159 8.06 11.11 -8.44
CA SER A 159 7.46 10.17 -9.37
C SER A 159 6.24 9.51 -8.74
N VAL A 160 5.08 9.65 -9.38
CA VAL A 160 3.89 8.87 -9.03
C VAL A 160 3.99 7.53 -9.77
N VAL A 161 4.17 6.46 -9.01
CA VAL A 161 4.28 5.09 -9.52
C VAL A 161 3.21 4.25 -8.84
N PRO A 162 2.05 4.05 -9.48
CA PRO A 162 0.96 3.30 -8.90
C PRO A 162 1.36 1.87 -8.54
N HIS A 163 0.78 1.35 -7.47
CA HIS A 163 0.87 -0.07 -7.12
C HIS A 163 0.01 -0.88 -8.08
N ALA A 164 0.13 -2.21 -8.03
CA ALA A 164 -0.63 -3.12 -8.85
C ALA A 164 -1.17 -4.30 -8.02
N ALA A 165 -2.07 -5.06 -8.63
CA ALA A 165 -2.66 -6.25 -8.04
C ALA A 165 -2.66 -7.46 -8.99
N ASP A 166 -2.05 -7.33 -10.16
CA ASP A 166 -1.81 -8.46 -11.06
C ASP A 166 -0.90 -9.52 -10.40
N GLY A 167 -1.05 -10.77 -10.79
CA GLY A 167 -0.37 -11.91 -10.16
C GLY A 167 -0.98 -12.31 -8.82
N LEU A 168 -2.23 -11.94 -8.56
CA LEU A 168 -3.05 -12.60 -7.55
C LEU A 168 -3.33 -14.05 -7.99
N PRO A 169 -3.56 -14.98 -7.04
CA PRO A 169 -3.92 -16.35 -7.37
C PRO A 169 -5.15 -16.43 -8.27
N ALA A 170 -5.21 -17.48 -9.10
CA ALA A 170 -6.43 -17.80 -9.85
C ALA A 170 -7.60 -18.03 -8.88
N VAL A 171 -8.75 -17.47 -9.22
CA VAL A 171 -9.91 -17.53 -8.34
C VAL A 171 -10.56 -18.91 -8.40
N ASP A 172 -10.41 -19.66 -7.34
CA ASP A 172 -11.29 -20.81 -7.04
C ASP A 172 -12.32 -20.38 -6.00
N ARG A 173 -13.55 -20.13 -6.45
CA ARG A 173 -14.64 -19.68 -5.59
C ARG A 173 -15.05 -20.72 -4.56
N ALA A 174 -14.85 -22.00 -4.82
CA ALA A 174 -15.17 -23.08 -3.89
C ALA A 174 -14.18 -23.16 -2.71
N LEU A 175 -12.99 -22.63 -2.87
CA LEU A 175 -11.95 -22.65 -1.83
C LEU A 175 -12.41 -22.06 -0.49
N VAL A 176 -13.35 -21.11 -0.51
CA VAL A 176 -13.86 -20.45 0.70
C VAL A 176 -15.13 -21.05 1.27
N ASP A 177 -15.72 -22.08 0.63
CA ASP A 177 -16.95 -22.72 1.13
C ASP A 177 -16.79 -23.28 2.55
N PRO A 178 -15.70 -23.99 2.92
CA PRO A 178 -15.51 -24.45 4.29
C PRO A 178 -15.37 -23.28 5.30
N LEU A 179 -14.78 -22.16 4.88
CA LEU A 179 -14.68 -20.97 5.71
C LEU A 179 -16.05 -20.32 5.90
N LEU A 180 -16.80 -20.11 4.81
CA LEU A 180 -18.13 -19.49 4.85
C LEU A 180 -19.11 -20.35 5.68
N HIS A 181 -19.08 -21.68 5.50
CA HIS A 181 -19.88 -22.60 6.31
C HIS A 181 -19.54 -22.47 7.81
N ARG A 182 -18.24 -22.44 8.17
CA ARG A 182 -17.78 -22.28 9.56
C ARG A 182 -18.18 -20.92 10.15
N LEU A 183 -18.33 -19.89 9.31
CA LEU A 183 -18.78 -18.56 9.70
C LEU A 183 -20.32 -18.39 9.65
N ASP A 184 -21.05 -19.46 9.36
CA ASP A 184 -22.51 -19.43 9.19
C ASP A 184 -22.96 -18.38 8.15
N VAL A 185 -22.35 -18.46 6.95
CA VAL A 185 -22.65 -17.60 5.80
C VAL A 185 -23.07 -18.49 4.63
N SER A 186 -24.36 -18.55 4.34
CA SER A 186 -24.94 -19.40 3.30
C SER A 186 -25.45 -18.66 2.06
N GLY A 187 -25.49 -17.33 2.09
CA GLY A 187 -26.03 -16.48 1.04
C GLY A 187 -25.15 -15.29 0.67
N PRO A 188 -25.74 -14.22 0.13
CA PRO A 188 -25.05 -12.96 -0.10
C PRO A 188 -24.41 -12.42 1.17
N PHE A 189 -23.20 -11.86 1.05
CA PHE A 189 -22.49 -11.23 2.18
C PHE A 189 -21.68 -10.03 1.72
N LEU A 190 -21.45 -9.10 2.64
CA LEU A 190 -20.49 -8.00 2.46
C LEU A 190 -19.13 -8.42 3.00
N LEU A 191 -18.07 -7.94 2.37
CA LEU A 191 -16.70 -8.20 2.79
C LEU A 191 -16.02 -6.89 3.22
N ALA A 192 -15.31 -6.90 4.34
CA ALA A 192 -14.40 -5.84 4.71
C ALA A 192 -13.02 -6.44 5.01
N VAL A 193 -11.95 -5.73 4.61
CA VAL A 193 -10.57 -6.23 4.69
C VAL A 193 -9.66 -5.16 5.30
N GLY A 194 -8.85 -5.56 6.26
CA GLY A 194 -7.82 -4.73 6.84
C GLY A 194 -7.75 -4.77 8.35
N SER A 195 -6.85 -3.92 8.90
CA SER A 195 -6.74 -3.70 10.34
C SER A 195 -7.88 -2.84 10.87
N GLN A 196 -8.15 -2.94 12.17
CA GLN A 196 -9.16 -2.10 12.82
C GLN A 196 -8.57 -0.74 13.28
N GLU A 197 -7.77 -0.11 12.42
CA GLU A 197 -7.27 1.24 12.66
C GLU A 197 -8.36 2.31 12.43
N PRO A 198 -8.35 3.44 13.16
CA PRO A 198 -9.38 4.49 13.01
C PRO A 198 -9.53 5.00 11.58
N ARG A 199 -8.44 5.05 10.80
CA ARG A 199 -8.51 5.46 9.38
C ARG A 199 -9.33 4.53 8.50
N LYS A 200 -9.47 3.25 8.88
CA LYS A 200 -10.29 2.26 8.17
C LYS A 200 -11.78 2.47 8.38
N ASN A 201 -12.16 3.30 9.36
CA ASN A 201 -13.51 3.82 9.55
C ASN A 201 -14.60 2.72 9.64
N LEU A 202 -14.29 1.64 10.34
CA LEU A 202 -15.25 0.54 10.52
C LEU A 202 -16.52 0.97 11.26
N ASP A 203 -16.48 2.11 12.01
CA ASP A 203 -17.63 2.62 12.73
C ASP A 203 -18.78 2.99 11.79
N VAL A 204 -18.52 3.65 10.65
CA VAL A 204 -19.56 3.97 9.67
C VAL A 204 -20.14 2.69 9.04
N LEU A 205 -19.29 1.68 8.79
CA LEU A 205 -19.74 0.39 8.29
C LEU A 205 -20.65 -0.32 9.30
N TYR A 206 -20.28 -0.32 10.58
CA TYR A 206 -21.11 -0.94 11.63
C TYR A 206 -22.42 -0.18 11.85
N GLN A 207 -22.44 1.14 11.70
CA GLN A 207 -23.69 1.92 11.72
C GLN A 207 -24.57 1.55 10.52
N ALA A 208 -24.00 1.47 9.32
CA ALA A 208 -24.74 1.05 8.12
C ALA A 208 -25.30 -0.37 8.25
N MET A 209 -24.54 -1.32 8.83
CA MET A 209 -25.02 -2.67 9.08
C MET A 209 -26.21 -2.71 10.07
N ARG A 210 -26.20 -1.87 11.10
CA ARG A 210 -27.35 -1.74 12.03
C ARG A 210 -28.59 -1.18 11.31
N LEU A 211 -28.41 -0.20 10.43
CA LEU A 211 -29.52 0.36 9.63
C LEU A 211 -30.10 -0.68 8.67
N LEU A 212 -29.25 -1.44 7.96
CA LEU A 212 -29.70 -2.54 7.09
C LEU A 212 -30.50 -3.60 7.87
N ALA A 213 -30.03 -4.00 9.05
CA ALA A 213 -30.73 -4.93 9.91
C ALA A 213 -32.09 -4.38 10.40
N ALA A 214 -32.14 -3.09 10.73
CA ALA A 214 -33.39 -2.42 11.12
C ALA A 214 -34.41 -2.34 9.95
N GLU A 215 -33.95 -2.34 8.70
CA GLU A 215 -34.77 -2.44 7.48
C GLU A 215 -35.16 -3.88 7.14
N GLY A 216 -34.83 -4.87 7.99
CA GLY A 216 -35.12 -6.28 7.76
C GLY A 216 -34.20 -6.93 6.73
N ARG A 217 -33.06 -6.31 6.41
CA ARG A 217 -32.05 -6.86 5.50
C ARG A 217 -30.97 -7.59 6.30
N ASP A 218 -31.13 -8.89 6.41
CA ASP A 218 -30.22 -9.75 7.18
C ASP A 218 -29.05 -10.20 6.27
N ILE A 219 -28.08 -9.32 6.05
CA ILE A 219 -26.87 -9.59 5.26
C ILE A 219 -25.64 -9.69 6.17
N PRO A 220 -24.89 -10.82 6.17
CA PRO A 220 -23.66 -10.93 6.95
C PRO A 220 -22.55 -10.01 6.44
N LEU A 221 -21.76 -9.48 7.38
CA LEU A 221 -20.49 -8.80 7.13
C LEU A 221 -19.35 -9.73 7.51
N VAL A 222 -18.58 -10.20 6.53
CA VAL A 222 -17.34 -10.96 6.75
C VAL A 222 -16.18 -9.97 6.89
N LEU A 223 -15.49 -9.98 8.04
CA LEU A 223 -14.35 -9.12 8.31
C LEU A 223 -13.06 -9.94 8.31
N CYS A 224 -12.17 -9.67 7.35
CA CYS A 224 -10.84 -10.26 7.23
C CYS A 224 -9.77 -9.32 7.79
N GLY A 225 -8.96 -9.82 8.72
CA GLY A 225 -7.88 -9.07 9.34
C GLY A 225 -7.72 -9.37 10.83
N PRO A 226 -6.77 -8.72 11.51
CA PRO A 226 -6.56 -8.95 12.93
C PRO A 226 -7.80 -8.55 13.74
N ARG A 227 -8.11 -9.35 14.75
CA ARG A 227 -9.10 -8.96 15.75
C ARG A 227 -8.56 -7.75 16.52
N GLY A 228 -9.33 -6.67 16.60
CA GLY A 228 -9.01 -5.46 17.34
C GLY A 228 -10.20 -5.02 18.16
N ILE A 229 -9.99 -3.97 18.96
CA ILE A 229 -10.94 -3.48 19.99
C ILE A 229 -11.98 -2.51 19.39
N HIS A 230 -11.83 -2.05 18.13
CA HIS A 230 -12.74 -1.07 17.55
C HIS A 230 -14.04 -1.72 17.05
N GLY A 231 -15.16 -1.14 17.48
CA GLY A 231 -16.51 -1.47 17.00
C GLY A 231 -17.30 -2.48 17.85
N VAL A 232 -16.63 -3.31 18.66
CA VAL A 232 -17.26 -4.15 19.69
C VAL A 232 -16.57 -3.85 21.01
N ARG A 233 -17.30 -3.31 21.98
CA ARG A 233 -16.74 -2.99 23.30
C ARG A 233 -16.32 -4.29 24.01
N PRO A 234 -15.25 -4.29 24.82
CA PRO A 234 -14.90 -5.44 25.63
C PRO A 234 -16.11 -5.86 26.50
N GLY A 235 -16.54 -7.13 26.35
CA GLY A 235 -17.70 -7.67 27.08
C GLY A 235 -19.04 -7.57 26.33
N GLU A 236 -19.12 -6.89 25.19
CA GLU A 236 -20.31 -6.93 24.34
C GLU A 236 -20.26 -8.17 23.42
N ALA A 237 -21.41 -8.84 23.24
CA ALA A 237 -21.55 -9.87 22.24
C ALA A 237 -21.37 -9.28 20.83
N ALA A 238 -20.70 -10.02 19.94
CA ALA A 238 -20.58 -9.58 18.56
C ALA A 238 -21.98 -9.45 17.94
N PRO A 239 -22.24 -8.39 17.14
CA PRO A 239 -23.51 -8.25 16.47
C PRO A 239 -23.82 -9.48 15.59
N PRO A 240 -25.10 -9.90 15.47
CA PRO A 240 -25.48 -11.12 14.78
C PRO A 240 -25.10 -11.15 13.29
N TRP A 241 -24.95 -10.00 12.68
CA TRP A 241 -24.50 -9.85 11.29
C TRP A 241 -22.98 -9.88 11.12
N LEU A 242 -22.15 -9.79 12.19
CA LEU A 242 -20.69 -9.73 12.08
C LEU A 242 -20.08 -11.15 12.12
N ARG A 243 -19.27 -11.47 11.12
CA ARG A 243 -18.50 -12.69 11.00
C ARG A 243 -17.01 -12.40 10.89
N HIS A 244 -16.22 -12.77 11.88
CA HIS A 244 -14.78 -12.56 11.91
C HIS A 244 -14.05 -13.75 11.28
N ALA A 245 -13.46 -13.56 10.08
CA ALA A 245 -12.65 -14.56 9.40
C ALA A 245 -11.20 -14.63 9.92
N GLY A 246 -10.74 -13.57 10.60
CA GLY A 246 -9.34 -13.46 10.99
C GLY A 246 -8.40 -13.27 9.80
N PHE A 247 -7.19 -13.79 9.90
CA PHE A 247 -6.26 -13.83 8.77
C PHE A 247 -6.60 -14.99 7.85
N VAL A 248 -6.68 -14.72 6.55
CA VAL A 248 -6.88 -15.71 5.48
C VAL A 248 -5.68 -15.71 4.54
N THR A 249 -5.49 -16.81 3.79
CA THR A 249 -4.47 -16.88 2.73
C THR A 249 -4.81 -15.95 1.58
N ASP A 250 -3.84 -15.67 0.71
CA ASP A 250 -4.08 -14.81 -0.46
C ASP A 250 -5.09 -15.44 -1.42
N ASP A 251 -5.05 -16.79 -1.60
CA ASP A 251 -6.04 -17.53 -2.40
C ASP A 251 -7.45 -17.42 -1.84
N ALA A 252 -7.60 -17.60 -0.53
CA ALA A 252 -8.90 -17.46 0.14
C ALA A 252 -9.39 -16.01 0.08
N LEU A 253 -8.50 -15.02 0.18
CA LEU A 253 -8.86 -13.62 0.06
C LEU A 253 -9.34 -13.28 -1.36
N ALA A 254 -8.67 -13.79 -2.40
CA ALA A 254 -9.07 -13.61 -3.79
C ALA A 254 -10.47 -14.24 -4.03
N ALA A 255 -10.70 -15.43 -3.50
CA ALA A 255 -12.00 -16.09 -3.58
C ALA A 255 -13.11 -15.34 -2.81
N LEU A 256 -12.81 -14.78 -1.63
CA LEU A 256 -13.75 -13.95 -0.88
C LEU A 256 -14.11 -12.67 -1.63
N TYR A 257 -13.14 -11.97 -2.23
CA TYR A 257 -13.42 -10.80 -3.08
C TYR A 257 -14.38 -11.16 -4.23
N ALA A 258 -14.14 -12.27 -4.91
CA ALA A 258 -14.96 -12.71 -6.04
C ALA A 258 -16.35 -13.24 -5.66
N ARG A 259 -16.52 -13.74 -4.41
CA ARG A 259 -17.77 -14.31 -3.89
C ARG A 259 -18.66 -13.28 -3.21
N ALA A 260 -18.09 -12.26 -2.61
CA ALA A 260 -18.84 -11.23 -1.89
C ALA A 260 -19.80 -10.47 -2.82
N THR A 261 -20.93 -10.04 -2.28
CA THR A 261 -21.82 -9.09 -2.94
C THR A 261 -21.07 -7.81 -3.29
N ALA A 262 -20.29 -7.33 -2.31
CA ALA A 262 -19.29 -6.27 -2.53
C ALA A 262 -18.19 -6.30 -1.45
N LEU A 263 -16.99 -5.88 -1.82
CA LEU A 263 -16.05 -5.32 -0.88
C LEU A 263 -16.55 -3.95 -0.42
N VAL A 264 -16.74 -3.77 0.88
CA VAL A 264 -17.00 -2.44 1.47
C VAL A 264 -15.70 -1.91 2.07
N PHE A 265 -15.23 -0.77 1.54
CA PHE A 265 -13.96 -0.18 1.92
C PHE A 265 -14.15 1.27 2.39
N PRO A 266 -14.51 1.49 3.68
CA PRO A 266 -14.97 2.79 4.18
C PRO A 266 -13.84 3.72 4.63
N SER A 267 -12.60 3.46 4.23
CA SER A 267 -11.40 4.14 4.72
C SER A 267 -11.47 5.65 4.46
N LYS A 268 -11.15 6.44 5.49
CA LYS A 268 -11.01 7.91 5.39
C LYS A 268 -9.67 8.32 4.79
N TYR A 269 -8.67 7.45 4.91
CA TYR A 269 -7.33 7.74 4.42
C TYR A 269 -6.57 6.46 4.03
N GLU A 270 -5.98 6.47 2.83
CA GLU A 270 -5.11 5.43 2.29
C GLU A 270 -3.98 6.04 1.47
N GLY A 271 -2.84 5.36 1.45
CA GLY A 271 -1.73 5.73 0.57
C GLY A 271 -1.95 5.32 -0.89
N PHE A 272 -2.78 4.27 -1.13
CA PHE A 272 -3.14 3.82 -2.48
C PHE A 272 -4.54 3.18 -2.50
N GLY A 273 -4.81 2.12 -1.75
CA GLY A 273 -6.07 1.39 -1.77
C GLY A 273 -5.98 0.02 -2.45
N LEU A 274 -4.90 -0.72 -2.15
CA LEU A 274 -4.69 -2.06 -2.71
C LEU A 274 -5.91 -2.98 -2.63
N PRO A 275 -6.69 -3.06 -1.51
CA PRO A 275 -7.87 -3.92 -1.45
C PRO A 275 -8.94 -3.61 -2.50
N VAL A 276 -9.11 -2.34 -2.87
CA VAL A 276 -10.03 -1.92 -3.94
C VAL A 276 -9.56 -2.46 -5.29
N LEU A 277 -8.27 -2.29 -5.59
CA LEU A 277 -7.66 -2.79 -6.81
C LEU A 277 -7.65 -4.32 -6.85
N GLU A 278 -7.31 -4.99 -5.73
CA GLU A 278 -7.33 -6.44 -5.61
C GLU A 278 -8.71 -7.02 -5.91
N ALA A 279 -9.76 -6.45 -5.30
CA ALA A 279 -11.13 -6.87 -5.55
C ALA A 279 -11.51 -6.74 -7.03
N MET A 280 -11.24 -5.61 -7.67
CA MET A 280 -11.51 -5.39 -9.09
C MET A 280 -10.74 -6.39 -9.98
N THR A 281 -9.48 -6.69 -9.64
CA THR A 281 -8.62 -7.61 -10.39
C THR A 281 -9.19 -9.03 -10.43
N VAL A 282 -9.79 -9.48 -9.34
CA VAL A 282 -10.35 -10.84 -9.23
C VAL A 282 -11.85 -10.92 -9.54
N GLY A 283 -12.43 -9.86 -10.09
CA GLY A 283 -13.86 -9.83 -10.45
C GLY A 283 -14.79 -9.66 -9.25
N GLY A 284 -14.38 -8.88 -8.25
CA GLY A 284 -15.24 -8.42 -7.16
C GLY A 284 -15.83 -7.04 -7.43
N VAL A 285 -17.01 -6.79 -6.89
CA VAL A 285 -17.64 -5.46 -6.86
C VAL A 285 -17.18 -4.69 -5.64
N VAL A 286 -17.04 -3.36 -5.77
CA VAL A 286 -16.53 -2.51 -4.70
C VAL A 286 -17.49 -1.37 -4.39
N VAL A 287 -17.74 -1.16 -3.09
CA VAL A 287 -18.33 0.04 -2.51
C VAL A 287 -17.28 0.68 -1.61
N CYS A 288 -16.79 1.86 -1.94
CA CYS A 288 -15.74 2.49 -1.14
C CYS A 288 -16.05 3.96 -0.85
N SER A 289 -15.34 4.52 0.12
CA SER A 289 -15.43 5.96 0.38
C SER A 289 -14.96 6.77 -0.83
N ASN A 290 -15.44 8.01 -0.98
CA ASN A 290 -14.97 8.98 -1.96
C ASN A 290 -13.72 9.75 -1.48
N ALA A 291 -13.07 9.29 -0.39
CA ALA A 291 -11.97 9.99 0.27
C ALA A 291 -10.60 9.50 -0.20
N SER A 292 -9.58 10.34 0.03
CA SER A 292 -8.16 10.02 -0.18
C SER A 292 -7.86 9.58 -1.63
N THR A 293 -7.22 8.43 -1.81
CA THR A 293 -6.82 7.87 -3.11
C THR A 293 -7.89 7.01 -3.77
N MET A 294 -9.05 6.82 -3.13
CA MET A 294 -10.09 5.91 -3.65
C MET A 294 -10.62 6.35 -5.03
N PRO A 295 -10.90 7.65 -5.29
CA PRO A 295 -11.34 8.09 -6.61
C PRO A 295 -10.30 7.84 -7.72
N GLU A 296 -9.00 7.94 -7.41
CA GLU A 296 -7.92 7.68 -8.36
C GLU A 296 -7.84 6.19 -8.72
N VAL A 297 -7.96 5.31 -7.72
CA VAL A 297 -7.85 3.86 -7.91
C VAL A 297 -9.13 3.25 -8.46
N GLY A 298 -10.28 3.63 -7.94
CA GLY A 298 -11.58 3.07 -8.31
C GLY A 298 -12.11 3.60 -9.64
N GLY A 299 -11.82 4.86 -10.00
CA GLY A 299 -12.38 5.51 -11.19
C GLY A 299 -13.90 5.42 -11.21
N ASP A 300 -14.47 5.10 -12.37
CA ASP A 300 -15.92 4.89 -12.55
C ASP A 300 -16.35 3.43 -12.33
N ALA A 301 -15.46 2.60 -11.78
CA ALA A 301 -15.68 1.16 -11.68
C ALA A 301 -16.23 0.71 -10.31
N VAL A 302 -16.49 1.65 -9.41
CA VAL A 302 -16.91 1.39 -8.04
C VAL A 302 -18.09 2.30 -7.66
N LEU A 303 -18.81 1.93 -6.61
CA LEU A 303 -19.79 2.83 -6.00
C LEU A 303 -19.15 3.59 -4.86
N TYR A 304 -19.32 4.91 -4.88
CA TYR A 304 -18.78 5.80 -3.86
C TYR A 304 -19.85 6.20 -2.84
N PHE A 305 -19.39 6.45 -1.60
CA PHE A 305 -20.19 7.06 -0.55
C PHE A 305 -19.34 8.03 0.30
N ASP A 306 -19.98 8.96 0.98
CA ASP A 306 -19.32 9.83 1.94
C ASP A 306 -18.88 9.02 3.18
N PRO A 307 -17.60 9.00 3.56
CA PRO A 307 -17.12 8.23 4.71
C PRO A 307 -17.71 8.64 6.07
N ASP A 308 -18.40 9.76 6.15
CA ASP A 308 -19.07 10.23 7.36
C ASP A 308 -20.59 9.98 7.33
N ASP A 309 -21.13 9.42 6.24
CA ASP A 309 -22.56 9.15 6.06
C ASP A 309 -22.88 7.64 5.95
N PRO A 310 -23.35 6.99 7.03
CA PRO A 310 -23.77 5.60 7.00
C PRO A 310 -25.01 5.36 6.12
N HIS A 311 -25.91 6.34 5.94
CA HIS A 311 -27.09 6.22 5.08
C HIS A 311 -26.68 6.20 3.60
N ALA A 312 -25.69 6.98 3.19
CA ALA A 312 -25.14 6.90 1.85
C ALA A 312 -24.54 5.51 1.56
N LEU A 313 -23.86 4.88 2.53
CA LEU A 313 -23.39 3.51 2.41
C LEU A 313 -24.55 2.51 2.26
N VAL A 314 -25.59 2.62 3.11
CA VAL A 314 -26.82 1.78 3.02
C VAL A 314 -27.45 1.91 1.64
N ALA A 315 -27.57 3.11 1.10
CA ALA A 315 -28.13 3.35 -0.23
C ALA A 315 -27.35 2.60 -1.33
N GLN A 316 -26.02 2.64 -1.33
CA GLN A 316 -25.19 1.96 -2.33
C GLN A 316 -25.26 0.44 -2.18
N VAL A 317 -25.25 -0.11 -0.95
CA VAL A 317 -25.41 -1.54 -0.71
C VAL A 317 -26.80 -2.01 -1.16
N THR A 318 -27.86 -1.29 -0.81
CA THR A 318 -29.23 -1.60 -1.22
C THR A 318 -29.40 -1.59 -2.74
N ARG A 319 -28.77 -0.63 -3.41
CA ARG A 319 -28.75 -0.56 -4.87
C ARG A 319 -28.13 -1.80 -5.51
N LEU A 320 -26.98 -2.27 -4.97
CA LEU A 320 -26.33 -3.50 -5.46
C LEU A 320 -27.14 -4.77 -5.19
N LEU A 321 -27.85 -4.82 -4.08
CA LEU A 321 -28.70 -5.98 -3.74
C LEU A 321 -29.91 -6.11 -4.66
N ASN A 322 -30.38 -5.01 -5.25
CA ASN A 322 -31.61 -4.95 -6.03
C ASN A 322 -31.37 -4.81 -7.55
N ASP A 323 -30.09 -4.70 -8.01
CA ASP A 323 -29.78 -4.39 -9.41
C ASP A 323 -28.61 -5.25 -9.93
N ASP A 324 -28.96 -6.42 -10.48
CA ASP A 324 -27.98 -7.35 -11.08
C ASP A 324 -27.34 -6.76 -12.35
N VAL A 325 -28.05 -5.89 -13.07
CA VAL A 325 -27.51 -5.21 -14.28
C VAL A 325 -26.39 -4.25 -13.89
N LEU A 326 -26.62 -3.44 -12.85
CA LEU A 326 -25.59 -2.58 -12.26
C LEU A 326 -24.38 -3.38 -11.83
N ARG A 327 -24.60 -4.49 -11.13
CA ARG A 327 -23.53 -5.39 -10.69
C ARG A 327 -22.70 -5.88 -11.88
N GLY A 328 -23.34 -6.30 -12.96
CA GLY A 328 -22.67 -6.73 -14.20
C GLY A 328 -21.87 -5.61 -14.88
N ILE A 329 -22.37 -4.37 -14.84
CA ILE A 329 -21.65 -3.19 -15.35
C ILE A 329 -20.38 -2.95 -14.51
N LEU A 330 -20.49 -2.92 -13.20
CA LEU A 330 -19.36 -2.68 -12.28
C LEU A 330 -18.27 -3.76 -12.38
N LEU A 331 -18.66 -5.03 -12.56
CA LEU A 331 -17.69 -6.11 -12.77
C LEU A 331 -16.84 -5.89 -14.03
N ARG A 332 -17.50 -5.52 -15.16
CA ARG A 332 -16.77 -5.23 -16.39
C ARG A 332 -15.90 -3.97 -16.27
N ALA A 333 -16.44 -2.91 -15.71
CA ALA A 333 -15.70 -1.66 -15.46
C ALA A 333 -14.51 -1.89 -14.53
N GLY A 334 -14.67 -2.71 -13.48
CA GLY A 334 -13.61 -3.09 -12.56
C GLY A 334 -12.46 -3.81 -13.24
N ALA A 335 -12.75 -4.78 -14.10
CA ALA A 335 -11.74 -5.47 -14.88
C ALA A 335 -10.96 -4.51 -15.80
N MET A 336 -11.65 -3.58 -16.46
CA MET A 336 -11.02 -2.57 -17.33
C MET A 336 -10.17 -1.58 -16.50
N GLN A 337 -10.64 -1.16 -15.35
CA GLN A 337 -9.91 -0.26 -14.46
C GLN A 337 -8.65 -0.95 -13.90
N ALA A 338 -8.78 -2.20 -13.42
CA ALA A 338 -7.67 -2.98 -12.89
C ALA A 338 -6.55 -3.21 -13.92
N ALA A 339 -6.91 -3.43 -15.20
CA ALA A 339 -5.95 -3.62 -16.29
C ALA A 339 -5.03 -2.40 -16.55
N LYS A 340 -5.37 -1.23 -16.03
CA LYS A 340 -4.49 -0.04 -16.11
C LYS A 340 -3.27 -0.17 -15.19
N TYR A 341 -3.31 -1.03 -14.20
CA TYR A 341 -2.29 -1.23 -13.17
C TYR A 341 -1.58 -2.57 -13.38
N SER A 342 -0.25 -2.58 -13.46
CA SER A 342 0.54 -3.81 -13.53
C SER A 342 1.89 -3.62 -12.84
N TRP A 343 2.40 -4.68 -12.21
CA TRP A 343 3.71 -4.65 -11.56
C TRP A 343 4.83 -4.36 -12.57
N ALA A 344 4.68 -4.78 -13.81
CA ALA A 344 5.61 -4.44 -14.88
C ALA A 344 5.71 -2.92 -15.10
N ARG A 345 4.56 -2.22 -15.20
CA ARG A 345 4.54 -0.74 -15.30
C ARG A 345 5.09 -0.07 -14.05
N SER A 346 4.75 -0.60 -12.87
CA SER A 346 5.27 -0.09 -11.60
C SER A 346 6.79 -0.25 -11.51
N ALA A 347 7.34 -1.38 -11.99
CA ALA A 347 8.78 -1.61 -12.04
C ALA A 347 9.49 -0.64 -13.01
N GLN A 348 8.95 -0.45 -14.22
CA GLN A 348 9.47 0.53 -15.17
C GLN A 348 9.45 1.96 -14.60
N GLY A 349 8.34 2.37 -13.99
CA GLY A 349 8.22 3.67 -13.34
C GLY A 349 9.21 3.85 -12.20
N THR A 350 9.43 2.79 -11.40
CA THR A 350 10.40 2.79 -10.30
C THR A 350 11.84 2.89 -10.82
N LEU A 351 12.18 2.14 -11.88
CA LEU A 351 13.51 2.23 -12.52
C LEU A 351 13.75 3.63 -13.11
N SER A 352 12.74 4.21 -13.76
CA SER A 352 12.82 5.60 -14.25
C SER A 352 12.97 6.62 -13.12
N ALA A 353 12.39 6.38 -11.95
CA ALA A 353 12.58 7.24 -10.78
C ALA A 353 14.01 7.13 -10.23
N PHE A 354 14.64 5.95 -10.28
CA PHE A 354 16.06 5.80 -9.94
C PHE A 354 16.95 6.60 -10.89
N ASP A 355 16.70 6.53 -12.21
CA ASP A 355 17.47 7.28 -13.20
C ASP A 355 17.37 8.79 -12.95
N ARG A 356 16.17 9.32 -12.68
CA ARG A 356 15.96 10.74 -12.31
C ARG A 356 16.70 11.12 -11.03
N GLY A 357 16.68 10.23 -10.02
CA GLY A 357 17.45 10.44 -8.78
C GLY A 357 18.95 10.52 -9.03
N ILE A 358 19.50 9.63 -9.87
CA ILE A 358 20.90 9.60 -10.25
C ILE A 358 21.29 10.90 -10.98
N GLU A 359 20.48 11.33 -11.96
CA GLU A 359 20.71 12.58 -12.69
C GLU A 359 20.68 13.79 -11.76
N PHE A 360 19.73 13.85 -10.82
CA PHE A 360 19.63 14.93 -9.86
C PHE A 360 20.84 14.96 -8.93
N SER A 361 21.23 13.82 -8.38
CA SER A 361 22.39 13.67 -7.51
C SER A 361 23.69 14.11 -8.18
N ASN A 362 23.90 13.71 -9.45
CA ASN A 362 25.06 14.08 -10.23
C ASN A 362 25.14 15.59 -10.47
N ARG A 363 24.05 16.21 -10.91
CA ARG A 363 23.98 17.67 -11.10
C ARG A 363 24.31 18.44 -9.82
N HIS A 364 23.82 18.00 -8.67
CA HIS A 364 24.12 18.64 -7.39
C HIS A 364 25.61 18.53 -7.01
N ARG A 365 26.23 17.38 -7.25
CA ARG A 365 27.68 17.20 -7.01
C ARG A 365 28.54 18.09 -7.89
N GLU A 366 28.21 18.22 -9.15
CA GLU A 366 28.90 19.11 -10.10
C GLU A 366 28.85 20.58 -9.65
N VAL A 367 27.66 21.06 -9.25
CA VAL A 367 27.51 22.44 -8.73
C VAL A 367 28.34 22.66 -7.47
N GLN A 368 28.34 21.71 -6.53
CA GLN A 368 29.14 21.81 -5.31
C GLN A 368 30.66 21.82 -5.59
N LEU A 369 31.12 21.03 -6.56
CA LEU A 369 32.54 21.01 -6.97
C LEU A 369 32.96 22.35 -7.59
N HIS A 370 32.13 22.92 -8.47
CA HIS A 370 32.42 24.26 -9.04
C HIS A 370 32.48 25.34 -7.97
N GLN A 371 31.53 25.35 -7.03
CA GLN A 371 31.55 26.33 -5.93
C GLN A 371 32.78 26.19 -5.02
N ARG A 372 33.27 24.97 -4.77
CA ARG A 372 34.48 24.73 -3.99
C ARG A 372 35.75 25.21 -4.74
N ASN A 373 35.84 24.95 -6.04
CA ASN A 373 36.96 25.37 -6.86
C ASN A 373 37.04 26.91 -6.94
N ASP A 374 35.89 27.59 -7.13
CA ASP A 374 35.82 29.05 -7.16
C ASP A 374 36.23 29.70 -5.81
N ALA A 375 35.87 29.05 -4.70
CA ALA A 375 36.27 29.52 -3.36
C ALA A 375 37.76 29.31 -3.08
N THR A 376 38.39 28.31 -3.72
CA THR A 376 39.83 28.03 -3.57
C THR A 376 40.68 28.95 -4.46
N THR A 377 40.16 29.39 -5.61
CA THR A 377 40.85 30.28 -6.56
C THR A 377 40.81 31.74 -6.12
N ARG A 378 39.92 32.10 -5.16
CA ARG A 378 39.80 33.46 -4.60
C ARG A 378 40.59 33.67 -3.33
N LYS A 379 41.34 32.69 -2.83
CA LYS A 379 42.32 32.80 -1.75
C LYS A 379 43.73 32.77 -2.28
#